data_04f401edb6e053ae384aed366f8cdfa6
#
_entry.id   04f401edb6e053ae384aed366f8cdfa6
#
_cell.length_a   1.000
_cell.length_b   1.000
_cell.length_c   1.000
_cell.angle_alpha   90.00
_cell.angle_beta   90.00
_cell.angle_gamma   90.00
#
_symmetry.space_group_name_H-M   'P 1'
#
loop_
_entity.id
_entity.type
_entity.pdbx_description
1 polymer ?
#
loop_
_entity_poly.entity_id
_entity_poly.type
_entity_poly.pdbx_seq_one_letter_code
_entity_poly.pdbx_strand_id
1 'polypeptide(L)'
;MKTKHLGKTKTKQQTGFKILDPIERSKTSKSYGVDYWNAYEFSYLDLNKHPVLRVLEIKIPSSSIYIVESKSLKVYLNSFYKKTFIHEKDVLIKIEKDLNRLTKSSISLRFVRKFSPEPNSLKLNTSLRQFSKPNHPIRFDGFRSICPVTSQPDFAIIYIYTNAKIDLKWLKIFLRSFNCLLYTSPSPRD
;
A
#
# COMPACT_ATOMS: atom_id res chain seq x y z
N MET A 1 16.13 -17.37 27.55
CA MET A 1 14.94 -16.49 27.42
C MET A 1 14.02 -17.05 26.34
N LYS A 2 12.84 -17.60 26.66
CA LYS A 2 11.92 -18.17 25.68
C LYS A 2 11.08 -17.04 25.09
N THR A 3 11.32 -16.70 23.85
CA THR A 3 10.49 -15.71 23.14
C THR A 3 9.12 -16.27 22.82
N LYS A 4 8.04 -15.50 23.03
CA LYS A 4 6.64 -15.94 22.82
C LYS A 4 6.32 -16.33 21.36
N HIS A 5 7.10 -15.88 20.38
CA HIS A 5 6.79 -16.00 18.95
C HIS A 5 7.86 -16.70 18.11
N LEU A 6 9.07 -16.88 18.63
CA LEU A 6 10.16 -17.55 17.91
C LEU A 6 10.01 -19.09 18.01
N GLY A 7 10.07 -19.78 16.89
CA GLY A 7 10.11 -21.25 16.85
C GLY A 7 8.75 -21.97 16.95
N LYS A 8 7.61 -21.29 16.95
CA LYS A 8 6.29 -21.94 16.84
C LYS A 8 5.97 -22.19 15.37
N THR A 9 6.36 -23.35 14.87
CA THR A 9 5.84 -23.90 13.60
C THR A 9 4.36 -24.17 13.76
N LYS A 10 3.54 -23.53 12.92
CA LYS A 10 2.10 -23.62 13.00
C LYS A 10 1.53 -24.57 11.98
N THR A 11 0.55 -25.35 12.46
CA THR A 11 -0.72 -25.73 11.79
C THR A 11 -0.74 -25.58 10.27
N LYS A 12 -1.33 -26.53 9.56
CA LYS A 12 -1.53 -26.62 8.10
C LYS A 12 -1.43 -25.24 7.42
N GLN A 13 -0.25 -24.95 6.87
CA GLN A 13 -0.03 -23.70 6.16
C GLN A 13 -0.92 -23.69 4.91
N GLN A 14 -1.85 -22.75 4.86
CA GLN A 14 -2.54 -22.44 3.63
C GLN A 14 -1.51 -22.08 2.56
N THR A 15 -1.73 -22.50 1.31
CA THR A 15 -0.80 -22.29 0.22
C THR A 15 -1.48 -21.57 -0.95
N GLY A 16 -0.70 -20.78 -1.67
CA GLY A 16 -1.17 -20.08 -2.86
C GLY A 16 -2.29 -19.07 -2.56
N PHE A 17 -3.30 -19.00 -3.43
CA PHE A 17 -4.43 -18.07 -3.32
C PHE A 17 -5.14 -18.12 -1.95
N LYS A 18 -5.20 -19.27 -1.31
CA LYS A 18 -5.89 -19.45 -0.01
C LYS A 18 -5.23 -18.66 1.15
N ILE A 19 -4.02 -18.17 0.96
CA ILE A 19 -3.33 -17.32 1.95
C ILE A 19 -3.95 -15.92 2.02
N LEU A 20 -4.48 -15.44 0.88
CA LEU A 20 -4.96 -14.07 0.72
C LEU A 20 -6.33 -13.87 1.38
N ASP A 21 -6.44 -12.86 2.21
CA ASP A 21 -7.68 -12.46 2.88
C ASP A 21 -8.22 -11.16 2.26
N PRO A 22 -9.49 -11.15 1.80
CA PRO A 22 -10.15 -9.95 1.32
C PRO A 22 -10.69 -9.11 2.48
N ILE A 23 -10.57 -7.79 2.37
CA ILE A 23 -11.27 -6.82 3.22
C ILE A 23 -12.25 -6.07 2.33
N GLU A 24 -13.52 -6.07 2.69
CA GLU A 24 -14.54 -5.34 1.95
C GLU A 24 -14.32 -3.84 2.12
N ARG A 25 -14.35 -3.09 1.01
CA ARG A 25 -14.28 -1.63 1.07
C ARG A 25 -15.61 -1.07 1.54
N SER A 26 -15.53 -0.08 2.43
CA SER A 26 -16.72 0.68 2.81
C SER A 26 -17.34 1.35 1.59
N LYS A 27 -18.65 1.24 1.40
CA LYS A 27 -19.41 1.79 0.26
C LYS A 27 -19.55 3.33 0.31
N THR A 28 -18.62 4.02 0.93
CA THR A 28 -18.64 5.48 0.96
C THR A 28 -18.24 6.03 -0.39
N SER A 29 -19.21 6.61 -1.09
CA SER A 29 -19.11 7.45 -2.30
C SER A 29 -18.13 6.98 -3.38
N LYS A 30 -18.39 7.26 -4.63
CA LYS A 30 -17.51 6.99 -5.78
C LYS A 30 -16.10 7.48 -5.48
N SER A 31 -15.23 6.61 -5.00
CA SER A 31 -13.83 6.94 -4.78
C SER A 31 -13.08 6.83 -6.10
N TYR A 32 -12.44 7.92 -6.51
CA TYR A 32 -11.54 7.94 -7.64
C TYR A 32 -10.12 7.83 -7.11
N GLY A 33 -9.36 6.90 -7.64
CA GLY A 33 -7.96 6.75 -7.24
C GLY A 33 -7.41 5.35 -7.46
N VAL A 34 -6.15 5.20 -7.08
CA VAL A 34 -5.41 3.94 -7.17
C VAL A 34 -4.56 3.80 -5.93
N ASP A 35 -4.62 2.66 -5.28
CA ASP A 35 -3.73 2.29 -4.19
C ASP A 35 -2.44 1.71 -4.76
N TYR A 36 -1.31 2.24 -4.33
CA TYR A 36 0.02 1.78 -4.70
C TYR A 36 0.65 1.02 -3.54
N TRP A 37 0.94 -0.25 -3.75
CA TRP A 37 1.62 -1.09 -2.78
C TRP A 37 2.98 -1.49 -3.32
N ASN A 38 4.03 -1.37 -2.50
CA ASN A 38 5.38 -1.73 -2.87
C ASN A 38 5.90 -2.84 -1.95
N ALA A 39 6.17 -4.01 -2.53
CA ALA A 39 6.87 -5.09 -1.84
C ALA A 39 8.36 -5.02 -2.17
N TYR A 40 9.15 -4.49 -1.24
CA TYR A 40 10.57 -4.20 -1.46
C TYR A 40 11.46 -5.43 -1.48
N GLU A 41 11.04 -6.52 -0.84
CA GLU A 41 11.81 -7.75 -0.67
C GLU A 41 11.15 -8.94 -1.38
N PHE A 42 10.50 -8.70 -2.52
CA PHE A 42 9.90 -9.78 -3.29
C PHE A 42 10.97 -10.61 -3.98
N SER A 43 10.90 -11.94 -3.84
CA SER A 43 11.90 -12.83 -4.46
C SER A 43 11.29 -14.14 -4.95
N TYR A 44 11.95 -14.71 -5.96
CA TYR A 44 11.66 -16.02 -6.54
C TYR A 44 12.95 -16.64 -7.07
N LEU A 45 12.91 -17.86 -7.62
CA LEU A 45 14.07 -18.52 -8.22
C LEU A 45 13.98 -18.51 -9.76
N ASP A 46 15.09 -18.27 -10.41
CA ASP A 46 15.25 -18.50 -11.85
C ASP A 46 15.37 -20.01 -12.18
N LEU A 47 15.55 -20.34 -13.46
CA LEU A 47 15.73 -21.72 -13.91
C LEU A 47 16.96 -22.42 -13.30
N ASN A 48 17.99 -21.65 -13.00
CA ASN A 48 19.23 -22.15 -12.39
C ASN A 48 19.15 -22.22 -10.86
N LYS A 49 17.96 -21.99 -10.29
CA LYS A 49 17.71 -21.91 -8.85
C LYS A 49 18.43 -20.74 -8.16
N HIS A 50 18.87 -19.74 -8.90
CA HIS A 50 19.40 -18.53 -8.30
C HIS A 50 18.26 -17.64 -7.82
N PRO A 51 18.39 -17.02 -6.64
CA PRO A 51 17.39 -16.09 -6.13
C PRO A 51 17.38 -14.78 -6.95
N VAL A 52 16.20 -14.40 -7.39
CA VAL A 52 15.94 -13.12 -8.07
C VAL A 52 15.19 -12.22 -7.13
N LEU A 53 15.82 -11.12 -6.70
CA LEU A 53 15.23 -10.10 -5.84
C LEU A 53 14.68 -8.96 -6.70
N ARG A 54 13.44 -8.52 -6.38
CA ARG A 54 12.76 -7.44 -7.10
C ARG A 54 11.95 -6.57 -6.13
N VAL A 55 11.69 -5.34 -6.53
CA VAL A 55 10.64 -4.52 -5.93
C VAL A 55 9.40 -4.68 -6.78
N LEU A 56 8.32 -5.19 -6.19
CA LEU A 56 7.04 -5.38 -6.87
C LEU A 56 6.09 -4.24 -6.51
N GLU A 57 5.68 -3.45 -7.51
CA GLU A 57 4.60 -2.46 -7.39
C GLU A 57 3.27 -3.10 -7.78
N ILE A 58 2.26 -2.94 -6.94
CA ILE A 58 0.89 -3.41 -7.14
C ILE A 58 -0.02 -2.19 -7.14
N LYS A 59 -0.84 -2.03 -8.17
CA LYS A 59 -1.83 -0.96 -8.29
C LYS A 59 -3.23 -1.55 -8.20
N ILE A 60 -3.99 -1.14 -7.20
CA ILE A 60 -5.36 -1.59 -6.97
C ILE A 60 -6.29 -0.38 -7.15
N PRO A 61 -7.26 -0.41 -8.09
CA PRO A 61 -8.24 0.66 -8.21
C PRO A 61 -9.02 0.85 -6.92
N SER A 62 -9.21 2.10 -6.49
CA SER A 62 -10.03 2.41 -5.30
C SER A 62 -11.50 2.00 -5.46
N SER A 63 -11.95 1.80 -6.70
CA SER A 63 -13.27 1.25 -7.04
C SER A 63 -13.40 -0.26 -6.89
N SER A 64 -12.33 -0.99 -6.50
CA SER A 64 -12.38 -2.43 -6.25
C SER A 64 -13.34 -2.77 -5.10
N ILE A 65 -14.03 -3.91 -5.20
CA ILE A 65 -14.97 -4.35 -4.15
C ILE A 65 -14.20 -4.71 -2.86
N TYR A 66 -13.05 -5.35 -3.03
CA TYR A 66 -12.20 -5.76 -1.91
C TYR A 66 -10.81 -5.17 -2.06
N ILE A 67 -10.18 -4.94 -0.93
CA ILE A 67 -8.73 -4.74 -0.82
C ILE A 67 -8.11 -5.97 -0.17
N VAL A 68 -6.85 -6.22 -0.43
CA VAL A 68 -6.14 -7.33 0.20
C VAL A 68 -5.68 -6.96 1.60
N GLU A 69 -5.84 -7.85 2.59
CA GLU A 69 -5.28 -7.65 3.93
C GLU A 69 -3.73 -7.70 3.85
N SER A 70 -3.07 -6.74 4.46
CA SER A 70 -1.64 -6.49 4.28
C SER A 70 -0.74 -7.62 4.77
N LYS A 71 -1.07 -8.27 5.87
CA LYS A 71 -0.30 -9.40 6.41
C LYS A 71 -0.45 -10.64 5.54
N SER A 72 -1.66 -10.92 5.06
CA SER A 72 -1.94 -12.03 4.16
C SER A 72 -1.22 -11.84 2.82
N LEU A 73 -1.22 -10.62 2.28
CA LEU A 73 -0.45 -10.27 1.08
C LEU A 73 1.05 -10.50 1.28
N LYS A 74 1.60 -10.04 2.41
CA LYS A 74 3.01 -10.25 2.74
C LYS A 74 3.36 -11.74 2.79
N VAL A 75 2.55 -12.56 3.46
CA VAL A 75 2.76 -14.02 3.55
C VAL A 75 2.62 -14.67 2.17
N TYR A 76 1.64 -14.26 1.37
CA TYR A 76 1.43 -14.75 0.01
C TYR A 76 2.65 -14.45 -0.88
N LEU A 77 3.10 -13.20 -0.93
CA LEU A 77 4.26 -12.80 -1.73
C LEU A 77 5.53 -13.51 -1.26
N ASN A 78 5.72 -13.65 0.05
CA ASN A 78 6.85 -14.39 0.61
C ASN A 78 6.82 -15.89 0.23
N SER A 79 5.66 -16.47 -0.10
CA SER A 79 5.56 -17.86 -0.53
C SER A 79 6.23 -18.15 -1.89
N PHE A 80 6.67 -17.10 -2.60
CA PHE A 80 7.32 -17.23 -3.92
C PHE A 80 8.83 -17.52 -3.82
N TYR A 81 9.48 -17.24 -2.70
CA TYR A 81 10.94 -17.32 -2.56
C TYR A 81 11.57 -18.68 -2.91
N LYS A 82 10.79 -19.77 -2.90
CA LYS A 82 11.22 -21.13 -3.31
C LYS A 82 10.65 -21.56 -4.66
N LYS A 83 9.84 -20.73 -5.31
CA LYS A 83 9.21 -21.09 -6.58
C LYS A 83 10.10 -20.69 -7.74
N THR A 84 10.24 -21.60 -8.71
CA THR A 84 11.00 -21.37 -9.94
C THR A 84 10.11 -20.85 -11.04
N PHE A 85 10.57 -19.82 -11.75
CA PHE A 85 9.89 -19.27 -12.93
C PHE A 85 10.88 -19.12 -14.08
N ILE A 86 10.40 -19.40 -15.30
CA ILE A 86 11.20 -19.26 -16.52
C ILE A 86 11.35 -17.78 -16.87
N HIS A 87 10.24 -17.04 -16.81
CA HIS A 87 10.21 -15.62 -17.18
C HIS A 87 9.63 -14.77 -16.05
N GLU A 88 10.15 -13.57 -15.88
CA GLU A 88 9.61 -12.56 -14.94
C GLU A 88 8.11 -12.31 -15.16
N LYS A 89 7.67 -12.37 -16.44
CA LYS A 89 6.27 -12.17 -16.83
C LYS A 89 5.35 -13.23 -16.21
N ASP A 90 5.78 -14.47 -16.09
CA ASP A 90 4.98 -15.56 -15.54
C ASP A 90 4.68 -15.34 -14.05
N VAL A 91 5.65 -14.76 -13.33
CA VAL A 91 5.47 -14.36 -11.92
C VAL A 91 4.38 -13.30 -11.82
N LEU A 92 4.46 -12.25 -12.63
CA LEU A 92 3.49 -11.16 -12.63
C LEU A 92 2.08 -11.66 -12.99
N ILE A 93 1.95 -12.45 -14.05
CA ILE A 93 0.67 -13.05 -14.47
C ILE A 93 0.04 -13.87 -13.36
N LYS A 94 0.85 -14.67 -12.64
CA LYS A 94 0.35 -15.49 -11.53
C LYS A 94 -0.21 -14.62 -10.39
N ILE A 95 0.52 -13.58 -9.99
CA ILE A 95 0.10 -12.70 -8.91
C ILE A 95 -1.11 -11.88 -9.33
N GLU A 96 -1.11 -11.34 -10.56
CA GLU A 96 -2.20 -10.57 -11.11
C GLU A 96 -3.51 -11.36 -11.13
N LYS A 97 -3.47 -12.59 -11.61
CA LYS A 97 -4.63 -13.50 -11.63
C LYS A 97 -5.20 -13.71 -10.22
N ASP A 98 -4.34 -13.95 -9.24
CA ASP A 98 -4.78 -14.20 -7.86
C ASP A 98 -5.37 -12.94 -7.23
N LEU A 99 -4.74 -11.79 -7.40
CA LEU A 99 -5.22 -10.53 -6.84
C LEU A 99 -6.46 -10.01 -7.56
N ASN A 100 -6.59 -10.14 -8.89
CA ASN A 100 -7.81 -9.82 -9.63
C ASN A 100 -9.00 -10.62 -9.10
N ARG A 101 -8.77 -11.91 -8.84
CA ARG A 101 -9.80 -12.78 -8.27
C ARG A 101 -10.24 -12.33 -6.89
N LEU A 102 -9.29 -11.91 -6.04
CA LEU A 102 -9.57 -11.45 -4.68
C LEU A 102 -10.28 -10.11 -4.68
N THR A 103 -9.73 -9.11 -5.38
CA THR A 103 -10.21 -7.72 -5.34
C THR A 103 -11.49 -7.50 -6.14
N LYS A 104 -11.87 -8.48 -6.99
CA LYS A 104 -12.95 -8.37 -7.99
C LYS A 104 -12.76 -7.15 -8.91
N SER A 105 -11.51 -6.86 -9.27
CA SER A 105 -11.13 -5.72 -10.09
C SER A 105 -9.89 -6.05 -10.92
N SER A 106 -9.67 -5.32 -12.00
CA SER A 106 -8.41 -5.38 -12.74
C SER A 106 -7.35 -4.58 -12.00
N ILE A 107 -6.34 -5.28 -11.50
CA ILE A 107 -5.15 -4.67 -10.93
C ILE A 107 -4.04 -4.58 -11.99
N SER A 108 -3.01 -3.81 -11.73
CA SER A 108 -1.79 -3.86 -12.54
C SER A 108 -0.55 -4.06 -11.68
N LEU A 109 0.41 -4.79 -12.23
CA LEU A 109 1.66 -5.13 -11.56
C LEU A 109 2.85 -4.77 -12.43
N ARG A 110 3.95 -4.37 -11.79
CA ARG A 110 5.24 -4.25 -12.45
C ARG A 110 6.39 -4.46 -11.48
N PHE A 111 7.53 -4.88 -11.99
CA PHE A 111 8.79 -4.76 -11.25
C PHE A 111 9.37 -3.36 -11.41
N VAL A 112 9.66 -2.73 -10.28
CA VAL A 112 10.22 -1.37 -10.23
C VAL A 112 11.73 -1.47 -10.27
N ARG A 113 12.34 -0.85 -11.28
CA ARG A 113 13.80 -0.75 -11.40
C ARG A 113 14.35 0.55 -10.80
N LYS A 114 13.54 1.60 -10.85
CA LYS A 114 13.89 2.92 -10.32
C LYS A 114 12.62 3.61 -9.81
N PHE A 115 12.67 4.13 -8.60
CA PHE A 115 11.59 4.96 -8.06
C PHE A 115 11.63 6.34 -8.70
N SER A 116 10.44 6.90 -8.93
CA SER A 116 10.34 8.31 -9.29
C SER A 116 10.84 9.17 -8.12
N PRO A 117 11.53 10.27 -8.39
CA PRO A 117 11.89 11.24 -7.34
C PRO A 117 10.62 11.82 -6.72
N GLU A 118 10.75 12.28 -5.48
CA GLU A 118 9.67 13.03 -4.84
C GLU A 118 9.30 14.26 -5.69
N PRO A 119 7.99 14.59 -5.78
CA PRO A 119 7.58 15.77 -6.54
C PRO A 119 8.09 17.04 -5.85
N ASN A 120 8.53 18.01 -6.65
CA ASN A 120 8.80 19.34 -6.14
C ASN A 120 7.50 19.90 -5.53
N SER A 121 7.53 20.29 -4.27
CA SER A 121 6.32 20.52 -3.47
C SER A 121 6.47 21.68 -2.49
N LEU A 122 5.36 22.33 -2.17
CA LEU A 122 5.25 23.36 -1.16
C LEU A 122 4.96 22.73 0.20
N LYS A 123 5.88 22.87 1.18
CA LYS A 123 5.64 22.35 2.53
C LYS A 123 4.54 23.12 3.24
N LEU A 124 3.59 22.38 3.80
CA LEU A 124 2.50 22.92 4.62
C LEU A 124 3.04 23.32 6.00
N ASN A 125 3.45 24.59 6.15
CA ASN A 125 3.92 25.16 7.41
C ASN A 125 2.96 26.23 7.97
N THR A 126 3.26 26.76 9.16
CA THR A 126 2.40 27.74 9.84
C THR A 126 2.53 29.17 9.28
N SER A 127 3.58 29.48 8.56
CA SER A 127 3.83 30.82 8.05
C SER A 127 3.08 31.14 6.75
N LEU A 128 2.58 30.12 6.07
CA LEU A 128 1.75 30.30 4.88
C LEU A 128 0.33 30.66 5.30
N ARG A 129 0.03 31.96 5.32
CA ARG A 129 -1.25 32.49 5.79
C ARG A 129 -2.38 32.54 4.76
N GLN A 130 -2.14 32.23 3.48
CA GLN A 130 -3.13 32.48 2.45
C GLN A 130 -3.26 31.39 1.38
N PHE A 131 -4.50 31.28 0.91
CA PHE A 131 -4.98 30.66 -0.30
C PHE A 131 -4.10 31.00 -1.50
N SER A 132 -3.23 30.15 -1.84
CA SER A 132 -2.60 30.20 -3.14
C SER A 132 -3.12 29.02 -3.96
N LYS A 133 -3.42 29.27 -5.22
CA LYS A 133 -3.54 28.19 -6.19
C LYS A 133 -2.12 27.69 -6.41
N PRO A 134 -1.70 26.60 -5.76
CA PRO A 134 -0.30 26.23 -5.79
C PRO A 134 0.03 25.65 -7.18
N ASN A 135 1.08 26.15 -7.80
CA ASN A 135 1.63 25.55 -9.02
C ASN A 135 2.27 24.17 -8.75
N HIS A 136 2.47 23.83 -7.49
CA HIS A 136 3.08 22.58 -7.00
C HIS A 136 2.17 21.92 -5.96
N PRO A 137 2.25 20.58 -5.80
CA PRO A 137 1.52 19.92 -4.74
C PRO A 137 1.90 20.45 -3.36
N ILE A 138 0.93 20.47 -2.47
CA ILE A 138 1.14 20.80 -1.06
C ILE A 138 1.60 19.51 -0.37
N ARG A 139 2.75 19.57 0.31
CA ARG A 139 3.32 18.45 1.07
C ARG A 139 3.04 18.62 2.55
N PHE A 140 2.54 17.56 3.19
CA PHE A 140 2.39 17.46 4.63
C PHE A 140 3.15 16.24 5.17
N ASP A 141 4.15 16.47 6.01
CA ASP A 141 5.06 15.43 6.53
C ASP A 141 4.58 14.81 7.86
N GLY A 142 3.50 15.27 8.42
CA GLY A 142 3.07 14.90 9.77
C GLY A 142 1.83 14.03 9.84
N PHE A 143 1.45 13.38 8.74
CA PHE A 143 0.29 12.51 8.76
C PHE A 143 0.58 11.23 9.55
N ARG A 144 -0.34 10.88 10.44
CA ARG A 144 -0.24 9.71 11.30
C ARG A 144 -1.61 9.08 11.49
N SER A 145 -1.68 7.76 11.42
CA SER A 145 -2.84 6.98 11.83
C SER A 145 -2.41 5.84 12.76
N ILE A 146 -3.35 5.24 13.47
CA ILE A 146 -3.08 4.15 14.41
C ILE A 146 -3.71 2.87 13.89
N CYS A 147 -2.90 1.82 13.77
CA CYS A 147 -3.40 0.50 13.41
C CYS A 147 -4.33 -0.04 14.52
N PRO A 148 -5.59 -0.38 14.22
CA PRO A 148 -6.56 -0.83 15.22
C PRO A 148 -6.21 -2.20 15.81
N VAL A 149 -5.37 -2.99 15.13
CA VAL A 149 -4.99 -4.33 15.56
C VAL A 149 -3.76 -4.33 16.46
N THR A 150 -2.76 -3.51 16.11
CA THR A 150 -1.46 -3.50 16.81
C THR A 150 -1.28 -2.30 17.72
N SER A 151 -2.15 -1.28 17.62
CA SER A 151 -2.03 0.02 18.29
C SER A 151 -0.72 0.75 17.96
N GLN A 152 -0.06 0.37 16.87
CA GLN A 152 1.15 1.02 16.38
C GLN A 152 0.79 2.14 15.40
N PRO A 153 1.51 3.27 15.45
CA PRO A 153 1.30 4.34 14.50
C PRO A 153 1.88 4.00 13.12
N ASP A 154 1.10 4.28 12.10
CA ASP A 154 1.55 4.35 10.71
C ASP A 154 1.78 5.81 10.34
N PHE A 155 2.86 6.11 9.64
CA PHE A 155 3.22 7.45 9.20
C PHE A 155 3.15 7.56 7.69
N ALA A 156 2.76 8.75 7.20
CA ALA A 156 2.75 9.03 5.78
C ALA A 156 3.14 10.48 5.47
N ILE A 157 3.67 10.67 4.28
CA ILE A 157 3.79 11.98 3.64
C ILE A 157 2.63 12.11 2.67
N ILE A 158 1.85 13.19 2.79
CA ILE A 158 0.71 13.46 1.90
C ILE A 158 1.08 14.56 0.92
N TYR A 159 0.83 14.29 -0.36
CA TYR A 159 0.93 15.27 -1.44
C TYR A 159 -0.48 15.57 -1.97
N ILE A 160 -0.89 16.82 -1.88
CA ILE A 160 -2.22 17.27 -2.29
C ILE A 160 -2.10 18.09 -3.57
N TYR A 161 -2.70 17.58 -4.64
CA TYR A 161 -2.82 18.26 -5.92
C TYR A 161 -4.21 18.89 -6.00
N THR A 162 -4.29 20.19 -6.27
CA THR A 162 -5.55 20.89 -6.36
C THR A 162 -5.48 22.10 -7.29
N ASN A 163 -6.56 22.35 -7.99
CA ASN A 163 -6.79 23.57 -8.75
C ASN A 163 -7.66 24.58 -7.99
N ALA A 164 -8.19 24.20 -6.84
CA ALA A 164 -9.01 25.06 -6.00
C ALA A 164 -8.16 25.87 -5.03
N LYS A 165 -8.70 27.00 -4.60
CA LYS A 165 -8.15 27.75 -3.46
C LYS A 165 -8.39 26.94 -2.19
N ILE A 166 -7.36 26.69 -1.42
CA ILE A 166 -7.44 25.96 -0.15
C ILE A 166 -6.96 26.85 0.99
N ASP A 167 -7.69 26.85 2.11
CA ASP A 167 -7.19 27.41 3.37
C ASP A 167 -6.14 26.44 3.96
N LEU A 168 -4.89 26.86 3.91
CA LEU A 168 -3.78 26.04 4.38
C LEU A 168 -3.79 25.84 5.90
N LYS A 169 -4.37 26.79 6.65
CA LYS A 169 -4.54 26.65 8.10
C LYS A 169 -5.57 25.57 8.40
N TRP A 170 -6.74 25.65 7.75
CA TRP A 170 -7.77 24.62 7.85
C TRP A 170 -7.25 23.26 7.43
N LEU A 171 -6.58 23.18 6.27
CA LEU A 171 -6.01 21.93 5.75
C LEU A 171 -5.05 21.29 6.75
N LYS A 172 -4.20 22.09 7.40
CA LYS A 172 -3.27 21.58 8.42
C LYS A 172 -3.99 21.02 9.65
N ILE A 173 -5.04 21.71 10.11
CA ILE A 173 -5.88 21.26 11.24
C ILE A 173 -6.59 19.95 10.84
N PHE A 174 -7.19 19.93 9.65
CA PHE A 174 -7.87 18.76 9.11
C PHE A 174 -6.93 17.55 9.01
N LEU A 175 -5.76 17.68 8.39
CA LEU A 175 -4.80 16.58 8.28
C LEU A 175 -4.26 16.10 9.63
N ARG A 176 -4.20 16.97 10.63
CA ARG A 176 -3.82 16.59 12.00
C ARG A 176 -4.95 15.90 12.77
N SER A 177 -6.19 16.10 12.38
CA SER A 177 -7.34 15.46 13.04
C SER A 177 -7.39 13.94 12.81
N PHE A 178 -6.73 13.44 11.75
CA PHE A 178 -6.56 12.01 11.49
C PHE A 178 -5.57 11.29 12.42
N ASN A 179 -5.23 11.88 13.57
CA ASN A 179 -4.44 11.20 14.61
C ASN A 179 -5.13 9.95 15.20
N CYS A 180 -6.34 9.65 14.76
CA CYS A 180 -7.12 8.52 15.20
C CYS A 180 -7.17 7.44 14.14
N LEU A 181 -7.45 6.28 14.57
CA LEU A 181 -7.82 5.02 13.92
C LEU A 181 -7.84 5.01 12.38
N LEU A 182 -7.23 3.99 11.81
CA LEU A 182 -7.26 3.63 10.39
C LEU A 182 -8.68 3.66 9.77
N TYR A 183 -9.72 3.44 10.56
CA TYR A 183 -11.13 3.46 10.10
C TYR A 183 -11.66 4.85 9.71
N THR A 184 -10.96 5.92 10.07
CA THR A 184 -11.35 7.30 9.71
C THR A 184 -10.43 7.91 8.66
N SER A 185 -9.37 7.23 8.28
CA SER A 185 -8.46 7.62 7.22
C SER A 185 -8.82 6.87 5.94
N PRO A 186 -8.95 7.53 4.78
CA PRO A 186 -9.06 6.86 3.49
C PRO A 186 -7.71 6.20 3.12
N SER A 187 -7.26 5.29 3.99
CA SER A 187 -6.05 4.52 3.79
C SER A 187 -6.35 3.30 2.92
N PRO A 188 -5.39 2.83 2.11
CA PRO A 188 -5.52 1.56 1.39
C PRO A 188 -5.78 0.35 2.30
N ARG A 189 -5.78 0.52 3.60
CA ARG A 189 -6.05 -0.53 4.58
C ARG A 189 -7.46 -0.48 5.15
N ASP A 190 -8.19 0.58 4.87
CA ASP A 190 -9.59 0.77 5.19
C ASP A 190 -10.43 0.42 3.96
#